data_78330c0863be00d0be8d2c9b2a38c6cc
#
_entry.id   78330c0863be00d0be8d2c9b2a38c6cc
#
_cell.length_a   1.000
_cell.length_b   1.000
_cell.length_c   1.000
_cell.angle_alpha   90.00
_cell.angle_beta   90.00
_cell.angle_gamma   90.00
#
_symmetry.space_group_name_H-M   'P 1'
#
loop_
_entity.id
_entity.type
_entity.pdbx_description
1 polymer ?
#
loop_
_entity_poly.entity_id
_entity_poly.type
_entity_poly.pdbx_seq_one_letter_code
_entity_poly.pdbx_strand_id
1 'polypeptide(L)'
;MLEYVWLFPLLFIFHDMEEIIGYIPWLKHNREFLKEKYPAFLKPYEHVTSEGFAFAVFEELLVCIFFCIISIVTDWYGLWLGGFIGCTLHFLVHIVQSVVIRKYIPAFITSIIALPISLYVIYKSMMLLDYSTYQVIIYSLIGTAVIALNLAFAHRLMRWFSRKNSYLKD
;
A
#
# COMPACT_ATOMS: atom_id res chain seq x y z
N MET A 1 -1.49 -18.40 -13.94
CA MET A 1 -1.36 -16.99 -13.44
C MET A 1 -2.71 -16.31 -13.25
N LEU A 2 -3.68 -16.46 -14.14
CA LEU A 2 -4.98 -15.77 -14.04
C LEU A 2 -5.68 -15.93 -12.68
N GLU A 3 -5.52 -17.08 -12.03
CA GLU A 3 -6.09 -17.34 -10.69
C GLU A 3 -5.53 -16.45 -9.58
N TYR A 4 -4.27 -15.97 -9.75
CA TYR A 4 -3.57 -15.18 -8.73
C TYR A 4 -3.56 -13.68 -9.02
N VAL A 5 -3.71 -13.27 -10.28
CA VAL A 5 -3.53 -11.87 -10.70
C VAL A 5 -4.43 -10.92 -9.91
N TRP A 6 -5.70 -11.27 -9.74
CA TRP A 6 -6.67 -10.43 -9.04
C TRP A 6 -6.53 -10.41 -7.52
N LEU A 7 -5.66 -11.28 -6.96
CA LEU A 7 -5.34 -11.20 -5.53
C LEU A 7 -4.56 -9.92 -5.18
N PHE A 8 -3.89 -9.29 -6.15
CA PHE A 8 -3.18 -8.03 -5.92
C PHE A 8 -4.15 -6.92 -5.47
N PRO A 9 -5.11 -6.46 -6.27
CA PRO A 9 -6.04 -5.43 -5.83
C PRO A 9 -6.95 -5.88 -4.69
N LEU A 10 -7.24 -7.17 -4.55
CA LEU A 10 -8.06 -7.69 -3.44
C LEU A 10 -7.32 -7.62 -2.10
N LEU A 11 -6.06 -8.04 -2.03
CA LEU A 11 -5.27 -7.95 -0.79
C LEU A 11 -4.93 -6.50 -0.47
N PHE A 12 -4.65 -5.68 -1.49
CA PHE A 12 -4.44 -4.25 -1.34
C PHE A 12 -5.67 -3.61 -0.68
N ILE A 13 -6.84 -3.68 -1.28
CA ILE A 13 -8.04 -3.01 -0.73
C ILE A 13 -8.47 -3.59 0.62
N PHE A 14 -8.31 -4.90 0.85
CA PHE A 14 -8.56 -5.52 2.15
C PHE A 14 -7.71 -4.88 3.25
N HIS A 15 -6.43 -4.65 2.96
CA HIS A 15 -5.50 -3.99 3.86
C HIS A 15 -5.86 -2.51 4.07
N ASP A 16 -6.03 -1.77 2.99
CA ASP A 16 -6.28 -0.33 3.03
C ASP A 16 -7.64 0.05 3.62
N MET A 17 -8.61 -0.88 3.67
CA MET A 17 -9.87 -0.65 4.40
C MET A 17 -9.64 -0.43 5.90
N GLU A 18 -8.68 -1.12 6.53
CA GLU A 18 -8.30 -0.85 7.92
C GLU A 18 -7.70 0.55 8.08
N GLU A 19 -6.88 0.99 7.12
CA GLU A 19 -6.32 2.34 7.10
C GLU A 19 -7.39 3.42 6.90
N ILE A 20 -8.24 3.29 5.89
CA ILE A 20 -9.31 4.25 5.61
C ILE A 20 -10.19 4.48 6.83
N ILE A 21 -10.55 3.41 7.52
CA ILE A 21 -11.44 3.46 8.68
C ILE A 21 -10.71 3.99 9.92
N GLY A 22 -9.49 3.52 10.17
CA GLY A 22 -8.83 3.66 11.46
C GLY A 22 -7.73 4.71 11.51
N TYR A 23 -7.03 5.00 10.42
CA TYR A 23 -5.75 5.70 10.46
C TYR A 23 -5.88 7.16 10.92
N ILE A 24 -6.78 7.94 10.34
CA ILE A 24 -6.97 9.35 10.71
C ILE A 24 -7.52 9.52 12.13
N PRO A 25 -8.54 8.76 12.60
CA PRO A 25 -8.94 8.77 14.01
C PRO A 25 -7.80 8.39 14.96
N TRP A 26 -7.01 7.37 14.61
CA TRP A 26 -5.88 6.93 15.41
C TRP A 26 -4.80 8.02 15.53
N LEU A 27 -4.45 8.68 14.42
CA LEU A 27 -3.51 9.80 14.40
C LEU A 27 -3.96 10.96 15.29
N LYS A 28 -5.25 11.29 15.24
CA LYS A 28 -5.82 12.35 16.11
C LYS A 28 -5.70 11.99 17.59
N HIS A 29 -6.03 10.76 17.94
CA HIS A 29 -5.96 10.26 19.32
C HIS A 29 -4.52 10.20 19.85
N ASN A 30 -3.55 9.87 19.03
CA ASN A 30 -2.14 9.72 19.41
C ASN A 30 -1.28 10.94 19.09
N ARG A 31 -1.87 12.08 18.70
CA ARG A 31 -1.16 13.23 18.12
C ARG A 31 -0.02 13.76 19.02
N GLU A 32 -0.28 13.98 20.30
CA GLU A 32 0.72 14.54 21.22
C GLU A 32 1.90 13.58 21.41
N PHE A 33 1.63 12.29 21.59
CA PHE A 33 2.66 11.26 21.67
C PHE A 33 3.52 11.20 20.39
N LEU A 34 2.88 11.25 19.21
CA LEU A 34 3.59 11.22 17.93
C LEU A 34 4.40 12.48 17.68
N LYS A 35 3.86 13.65 18.07
CA LYS A 35 4.56 14.93 17.94
C LYS A 35 5.82 14.98 18.80
N GLU A 36 5.76 14.41 20.00
CA GLU A 36 6.90 14.36 20.91
C GLU A 36 7.97 13.36 20.46
N LYS A 37 7.57 12.11 20.13
CA LYS A 37 8.51 11.01 19.91
C LYS A 37 8.79 10.67 18.46
N TYR A 38 7.84 10.93 17.56
CA TYR A 38 7.90 10.53 16.15
C TYR A 38 7.40 11.64 15.20
N PRO A 39 7.93 12.87 15.25
CA PRO A 39 7.40 13.99 14.47
C PRO A 39 7.48 13.76 12.96
N ALA A 40 8.50 13.03 12.49
CA ALA A 40 8.64 12.69 11.07
C ALA A 40 7.50 11.78 10.57
N PHE A 41 6.98 10.90 11.43
CA PHE A 41 5.85 10.04 11.12
C PHE A 41 4.54 10.83 10.98
N LEU A 42 4.34 11.86 11.80
CA LEU A 42 3.12 12.67 11.79
C LEU A 42 3.05 13.64 10.60
N LYS A 43 4.20 14.19 10.20
CA LYS A 43 4.31 15.26 9.19
C LYS A 43 3.57 15.02 7.86
N PRO A 44 3.58 13.83 7.24
CA PRO A 44 2.86 13.57 5.98
C PRO A 44 1.34 13.71 6.11
N TYR A 45 0.79 13.55 7.32
CA TYR A 45 -0.64 13.47 7.61
C TYR A 45 -1.22 14.75 8.24
N GLU A 46 -0.44 15.81 8.32
CA GLU A 46 -0.95 17.10 8.80
C GLU A 46 -2.06 17.61 7.88
N HIS A 47 -3.20 17.98 8.49
CA HIS A 47 -4.40 18.47 7.79
C HIS A 47 -5.05 17.47 6.82
N VAL A 48 -4.78 16.18 6.97
CA VAL A 48 -5.41 15.13 6.17
C VAL A 48 -6.76 14.75 6.75
N THR A 49 -7.75 14.57 5.87
CA THR A 49 -9.08 14.05 6.20
C THR A 49 -9.22 12.58 5.79
N SER A 50 -10.19 11.86 6.37
CA SER A 50 -10.45 10.47 5.97
C SER A 50 -10.89 10.35 4.51
N GLU A 51 -11.62 11.36 4.00
CA GLU A 51 -12.03 11.43 2.60
C GLU A 51 -10.82 11.61 1.65
N GLY A 52 -9.85 12.46 2.05
CA GLY A 52 -8.61 12.64 1.30
C GLY A 52 -7.75 11.39 1.32
N PHE A 53 -7.72 10.69 2.43
CA PHE A 53 -7.05 9.38 2.56
C PHE A 53 -7.70 8.35 1.62
N ALA A 54 -9.02 8.19 1.69
CA ALA A 54 -9.77 7.26 0.82
C ALA A 54 -9.60 7.58 -0.67
N PHE A 55 -9.51 8.88 -1.04
CA PHE A 55 -9.27 9.28 -2.42
C PHE A 55 -7.88 8.86 -2.93
N ALA A 56 -6.86 8.94 -2.08
CA ALA A 56 -5.52 8.45 -2.42
C ALA A 56 -5.51 6.93 -2.58
N VAL A 57 -6.11 6.19 -1.65
CA VAL A 57 -6.25 4.72 -1.75
C VAL A 57 -7.00 4.30 -3.00
N PHE A 58 -8.01 5.05 -3.41
CA PHE A 58 -8.72 4.77 -4.67
C PHE A 58 -7.79 4.90 -5.88
N GLU A 59 -6.91 5.89 -5.93
CA GLU A 59 -5.90 6.02 -6.99
C GLU A 59 -4.93 4.83 -6.98
N GLU A 60 -4.40 4.43 -5.82
CA GLU A 60 -3.49 3.29 -5.70
C GLU A 60 -4.17 1.97 -6.10
N LEU A 61 -5.46 1.79 -5.79
CA LEU A 61 -6.26 0.65 -6.25
C LEU A 61 -6.34 0.60 -7.79
N LEU A 62 -6.54 1.77 -8.44
CA LEU A 62 -6.54 1.83 -9.91
C LEU A 62 -5.19 1.44 -10.51
N VAL A 63 -4.08 1.79 -9.86
CA VAL A 63 -2.73 1.35 -10.27
C VAL A 63 -2.58 -0.16 -10.12
N CYS A 64 -3.05 -0.76 -9.02
CA CYS A 64 -3.03 -2.22 -8.85
C CYS A 64 -3.85 -2.94 -9.94
N ILE A 65 -5.05 -2.42 -10.25
CA ILE A 65 -5.92 -2.95 -11.32
C ILE A 65 -5.23 -2.80 -12.68
N PHE A 66 -4.60 -1.66 -12.94
CA PHE A 66 -3.86 -1.43 -14.18
C PHE A 66 -2.72 -2.45 -14.37
N PHE A 67 -1.97 -2.77 -13.31
CA PHE A 67 -0.94 -3.80 -13.36
C PHE A 67 -1.52 -5.18 -13.71
N CYS A 68 -2.69 -5.51 -13.16
CA CYS A 68 -3.38 -6.76 -13.51
C CYS A 68 -3.80 -6.79 -14.98
N ILE A 69 -4.47 -5.74 -15.46
CA ILE A 69 -4.97 -5.66 -16.84
C ILE A 69 -3.82 -5.72 -17.84
N ILE A 70 -2.77 -4.90 -17.64
CA ILE A 70 -1.64 -4.88 -18.60
C ILE A 70 -0.96 -6.25 -18.66
N SER A 71 -0.78 -6.91 -17.50
CA SER A 71 -0.13 -8.23 -17.46
C SER A 71 -0.96 -9.31 -18.14
N ILE A 72 -2.30 -9.27 -18.01
CA ILE A 72 -3.19 -10.19 -18.71
C ILE A 72 -3.18 -9.95 -20.22
N VAL A 73 -3.27 -8.67 -20.64
CA VAL A 73 -3.34 -8.31 -22.08
C VAL A 73 -2.04 -8.58 -22.81
N THR A 74 -0.90 -8.37 -22.14
CA THR A 74 0.44 -8.56 -22.77
C THR A 74 1.03 -9.95 -22.54
N ASP A 75 0.38 -10.78 -21.71
CA ASP A 75 0.90 -12.04 -21.17
C ASP A 75 2.28 -11.91 -20.51
N TRP A 76 2.60 -10.69 -20.03
CA TRP A 76 3.86 -10.38 -19.35
C TRP A 76 3.61 -9.99 -17.89
N TYR A 77 3.93 -10.91 -16.99
CA TYR A 77 3.64 -10.80 -15.56
C TYR A 77 4.79 -10.22 -14.72
N GLY A 78 5.88 -9.78 -15.34
CA GLY A 78 7.01 -9.18 -14.63
C GLY A 78 6.63 -7.90 -13.87
N LEU A 79 5.83 -7.03 -14.50
CA LEU A 79 5.33 -5.81 -13.87
C LEU A 79 4.39 -6.12 -12.70
N TRP A 80 3.47 -7.05 -12.87
CA TRP A 80 2.57 -7.51 -11.82
C TRP A 80 3.34 -8.11 -10.65
N LEU A 81 4.29 -9.02 -10.90
CA LEU A 81 5.08 -9.67 -9.86
C LEU A 81 5.88 -8.64 -9.05
N GLY A 82 6.55 -7.70 -9.74
CA GLY A 82 7.32 -6.65 -9.09
C GLY A 82 6.44 -5.71 -8.24
N GLY A 83 5.29 -5.28 -8.77
CA GLY A 83 4.31 -4.46 -8.04
C GLY A 83 3.73 -5.19 -6.84
N PHE A 84 3.39 -6.47 -7.00
CA PHE A 84 2.86 -7.30 -5.91
C PHE A 84 3.89 -7.54 -4.79
N ILE A 85 5.18 -7.72 -5.15
CA ILE A 85 6.27 -7.79 -4.17
C ILE A 85 6.41 -6.44 -3.45
N GLY A 86 6.34 -5.32 -4.17
CA GLY A 86 6.36 -3.98 -3.57
C GLY A 86 5.22 -3.76 -2.57
N CYS A 87 4.00 -4.18 -2.91
CA CYS A 87 2.86 -4.16 -2.01
C CYS A 87 3.06 -5.08 -0.79
N THR A 88 3.64 -6.27 -0.99
CA THR A 88 3.96 -7.18 0.11
C THR A 88 4.98 -6.59 1.09
N LEU A 89 5.97 -5.86 0.57
CA LEU A 89 6.92 -5.10 1.41
C LEU A 89 6.23 -3.97 2.17
N HIS A 90 5.22 -3.33 1.59
CA HIS A 90 4.41 -2.32 2.28
C HIS A 90 3.69 -2.91 3.50
N PHE A 91 3.10 -4.10 3.41
CA PHE A 91 2.53 -4.80 4.57
C PHE A 91 3.58 -5.04 5.67
N LEU A 92 4.78 -5.44 5.29
CA LEU A 92 5.87 -5.62 6.26
C LEU A 92 6.25 -4.30 6.95
N VAL A 93 6.25 -3.19 6.22
CA VAL A 93 6.52 -1.86 6.78
C VAL A 93 5.51 -1.50 7.88
N HIS A 94 4.21 -1.76 7.70
CA HIS A 94 3.18 -1.50 8.73
C HIS A 94 3.38 -2.35 9.99
N ILE A 95 3.76 -3.61 9.83
CA ILE A 95 4.10 -4.46 10.96
C ILE A 95 5.30 -3.88 11.73
N VAL A 96 6.38 -3.51 11.01
CA VAL A 96 7.57 -2.91 11.61
C VAL A 96 7.25 -1.59 12.30
N GLN A 97 6.44 -0.73 11.69
CA GLN A 97 6.01 0.54 12.30
C GLN A 97 5.30 0.33 13.64
N SER A 98 4.36 -0.62 13.71
CA SER A 98 3.63 -0.93 14.94
C SER A 98 4.57 -1.47 16.03
N VAL A 99 5.54 -2.31 15.66
CA VAL A 99 6.55 -2.84 16.60
C VAL A 99 7.47 -1.73 17.11
N VAL A 100 7.96 -0.86 16.24
CA VAL A 100 8.88 0.25 16.59
C VAL A 100 8.18 1.29 17.46
N ILE A 101 6.94 1.67 17.12
CA ILE A 101 6.15 2.65 17.87
C ILE A 101 5.58 2.03 19.14
N ARG A 102 5.59 0.69 19.24
CA ARG A 102 5.02 -0.09 20.37
C ARG A 102 3.56 0.24 20.64
N LYS A 103 2.80 0.49 19.58
CA LYS A 103 1.35 0.73 19.60
C LYS A 103 0.72 0.04 18.42
N TYR A 104 -0.52 -0.40 18.59
CA TYR A 104 -1.35 -0.74 17.46
C TYR A 104 -1.47 0.48 16.53
N ILE A 105 -1.19 0.27 15.25
CA ILE A 105 -1.43 1.22 14.17
C ILE A 105 -2.42 0.56 13.21
N PRO A 106 -3.50 1.24 12.75
CA PRO A 106 -4.37 0.70 11.71
C PRO A 106 -3.55 0.32 10.47
N ALA A 107 -3.87 -0.79 9.85
CA ALA A 107 -3.12 -1.58 8.89
C ALA A 107 -2.33 -2.76 9.51
N PHE A 108 -2.14 -2.81 10.82
CA PHE A 108 -1.35 -3.86 11.46
C PHE A 108 -2.02 -5.25 11.36
N ILE A 109 -3.32 -5.34 11.66
CA ILE A 109 -4.04 -6.63 11.68
C ILE A 109 -4.13 -7.19 10.26
N THR A 110 -4.56 -6.37 9.33
CA THR A 110 -4.67 -6.77 7.92
C THR A 110 -3.33 -7.10 7.30
N SER A 111 -2.23 -6.41 7.69
CA SER A 111 -0.87 -6.77 7.28
C SER A 111 -0.45 -8.16 7.76
N ILE A 112 -0.73 -8.51 9.02
CA ILE A 112 -0.42 -9.85 9.56
C ILE A 112 -1.16 -10.94 8.78
N ILE A 113 -2.40 -10.68 8.35
CA ILE A 113 -3.20 -11.62 7.56
C ILE A 113 -2.72 -11.66 6.10
N ALA A 114 -2.51 -10.50 5.48
CA ALA A 114 -2.17 -10.37 4.07
C ALA A 114 -0.74 -10.86 3.76
N LEU A 115 0.22 -10.64 4.65
CA LEU A 115 1.62 -10.99 4.44
C LEU A 115 1.84 -12.48 4.11
N PRO A 116 1.38 -13.45 4.92
CA PRO A 116 1.57 -14.86 4.60
C PRO A 116 0.84 -15.29 3.31
N ILE A 117 -0.32 -14.72 3.02
CA ILE A 117 -1.05 -14.97 1.78
C ILE A 117 -0.24 -14.46 0.59
N SER A 118 0.29 -13.25 0.69
CA SER A 118 1.11 -12.64 -0.37
C SER A 118 2.39 -13.44 -0.62
N LEU A 119 3.07 -13.88 0.42
CA LEU A 119 4.26 -14.73 0.28
C LEU A 119 3.95 -16.06 -0.42
N TYR A 120 2.82 -16.66 -0.10
CA TYR A 120 2.35 -17.88 -0.79
C TYR A 120 2.06 -17.62 -2.26
N VAL A 121 1.39 -16.50 -2.58
CA VAL A 121 1.07 -16.12 -3.97
C VAL A 121 2.35 -15.83 -4.76
N ILE A 122 3.32 -15.11 -4.18
CA ILE A 122 4.63 -14.85 -4.80
C ILE A 122 5.33 -16.18 -5.10
N TYR A 123 5.41 -17.08 -4.12
CA TYR A 123 6.02 -18.41 -4.29
C TYR A 123 5.36 -19.18 -5.44
N LYS A 124 4.03 -19.26 -5.48
CA LYS A 124 3.29 -19.93 -6.56
C LYS A 124 3.51 -19.27 -7.92
N SER A 125 3.51 -17.94 -7.96
CA SER A 125 3.75 -17.19 -9.20
C SER A 125 5.15 -17.41 -9.75
N MET A 126 6.18 -17.46 -8.89
CA MET A 126 7.54 -17.78 -9.32
C MET A 126 7.66 -19.17 -9.91
N MET A 127 6.91 -20.15 -9.39
CA MET A 127 6.88 -21.51 -9.94
C MET A 127 6.16 -21.60 -11.30
N LEU A 128 5.19 -20.73 -11.56
CA LEU A 128 4.38 -20.74 -12.76
C LEU A 128 5.00 -19.92 -13.92
N LEU A 129 5.80 -18.90 -13.60
CA LEU A 129 6.30 -17.93 -14.57
C LEU A 129 7.68 -18.32 -15.16
N ASP A 130 8.33 -19.33 -14.59
CA ASP A 130 9.67 -19.78 -15.02
C ASP A 130 10.69 -18.63 -15.18
N TYR A 131 10.59 -17.61 -14.34
CA TYR A 131 11.54 -16.50 -14.33
C TYR A 131 12.83 -16.88 -13.62
N SER A 132 13.97 -16.53 -14.23
CA SER A 132 15.26 -16.65 -13.59
C SER A 132 15.35 -15.77 -12.33
N THR A 133 16.20 -16.15 -11.37
CA THR A 133 16.44 -15.35 -10.15
C THR A 133 16.79 -13.90 -10.47
N TYR A 134 17.57 -13.67 -11.54
CA TYR A 134 17.96 -12.33 -11.98
C TYR A 134 16.74 -11.51 -12.44
N GLN A 135 15.83 -12.09 -13.21
CA GLN A 135 14.59 -11.44 -13.65
C GLN A 135 13.71 -11.08 -12.44
N VAL A 136 13.55 -12.00 -11.49
CA VAL A 136 12.77 -11.74 -10.27
C VAL A 136 13.36 -10.58 -9.48
N ILE A 137 14.69 -10.52 -9.31
CA ILE A 137 15.36 -9.40 -8.62
C ILE A 137 15.09 -8.08 -9.34
N ILE A 138 15.27 -8.04 -10.67
CA ILE A 138 15.03 -6.81 -11.45
C ILE A 138 13.58 -6.37 -11.35
N TYR A 139 12.61 -7.28 -11.53
CA TYR A 139 11.20 -6.95 -11.44
C TYR A 139 10.82 -6.49 -10.03
N SER A 140 11.38 -7.10 -8.99
CA SER A 140 11.17 -6.68 -7.61
C SER A 140 11.70 -5.27 -7.35
N LEU A 141 12.90 -4.94 -7.83
CA LEU A 141 13.48 -3.61 -7.67
C LEU A 141 12.66 -2.54 -8.41
N ILE A 142 12.30 -2.80 -9.67
CA ILE A 142 11.51 -1.88 -10.48
C ILE A 142 10.11 -1.72 -9.87
N GLY A 143 9.43 -2.82 -9.55
CA GLY A 143 8.09 -2.78 -9.00
C GLY A 143 8.04 -2.08 -7.65
N THR A 144 8.98 -2.38 -6.74
CA THR A 144 9.09 -1.69 -5.46
C THR A 144 9.34 -0.18 -5.64
N ALA A 145 10.20 0.20 -6.59
CA ALA A 145 10.44 1.61 -6.90
C ALA A 145 9.16 2.29 -7.43
N VAL A 146 8.42 1.63 -8.32
CA VAL A 146 7.16 2.16 -8.85
C VAL A 146 6.13 2.33 -7.73
N ILE A 147 5.94 1.33 -6.87
CA ILE A 147 5.02 1.42 -5.73
C ILE A 147 5.43 2.55 -4.77
N ALA A 148 6.73 2.67 -4.44
CA ALA A 148 7.21 3.75 -3.57
C ALA A 148 6.99 5.15 -4.17
N LEU A 149 7.21 5.30 -5.47
CA LEU A 149 6.93 6.56 -6.18
C LEU A 149 5.44 6.87 -6.22
N ASN A 150 4.61 5.85 -6.46
CA ASN A 150 3.16 5.98 -6.44
C ASN A 150 2.67 6.38 -5.04
N LEU A 151 3.16 5.76 -3.98
CA LEU A 151 2.83 6.13 -2.60
C LEU A 151 3.20 7.59 -2.29
N ALA A 152 4.35 8.07 -2.78
CA ALA A 152 4.72 9.47 -2.65
C ALA A 152 3.77 10.42 -3.40
N PHE A 153 3.26 9.99 -4.56
CA PHE A 153 2.23 10.69 -5.32
C PHE A 153 0.88 10.67 -4.59
N ALA A 154 0.44 9.51 -4.12
CA ALA A 154 -0.80 9.32 -3.34
C ALA A 154 -0.83 10.22 -2.09
N HIS A 155 0.30 10.33 -1.35
CA HIS A 155 0.43 11.27 -0.24
C HIS A 155 0.27 12.74 -0.65
N ARG A 156 0.70 13.13 -1.86
CA ARG A 156 0.46 14.50 -2.38
C ARG A 156 -1.01 14.70 -2.74
N LEU A 157 -1.60 13.71 -3.38
CA LEU A 157 -3.01 13.68 -3.78
C LEU A 157 -3.93 13.77 -2.56
N MET A 158 -3.66 12.98 -1.52
CA MET A 158 -4.34 12.98 -0.23
C MET A 158 -4.38 14.38 0.39
N ARG A 159 -3.22 15.06 0.48
CA ARG A 159 -3.13 16.42 1.03
C ARG A 159 -3.84 17.45 0.16
N TRP A 160 -3.71 17.35 -1.16
CA TRP A 160 -4.38 18.24 -2.10
C TRP A 160 -5.90 18.15 -1.96
N PHE A 161 -6.44 16.92 -1.96
CA PHE A 161 -7.88 16.68 -1.84
C PHE A 161 -8.42 17.15 -0.49
N SER A 162 -7.70 16.86 0.60
CA SER A 162 -8.10 17.29 1.96
C SER A 162 -8.18 18.80 2.09
N ARG A 163 -7.23 19.55 1.50
CA ARG A 163 -7.26 21.02 1.49
C ARG A 163 -8.44 21.56 0.70
N LYS A 164 -8.68 21.00 -0.49
CA LYS A 164 -9.79 21.44 -1.36
C LYS A 164 -11.16 21.23 -0.70
N ASN A 165 -11.34 20.11 0.00
CA ASN A 165 -12.62 19.81 0.67
C ASN A 165 -12.83 20.56 2.00
N SER A 166 -11.79 21.08 2.63
CA SER A 166 -11.98 21.90 3.82
C SER A 166 -12.75 23.21 3.54
N TYR A 167 -12.62 23.73 2.32
CA TYR A 167 -13.36 24.94 1.88
C TYR A 167 -14.85 24.68 1.58
N LEU A 168 -15.28 23.40 1.52
CA LEU A 168 -16.68 23.04 1.26
C LEU A 168 -17.48 22.78 2.56
N LYS A 169 -16.84 22.87 3.72
CA LYS A 169 -17.44 22.62 5.05
C LYS A 169 -17.70 23.90 5.84
N ASP A 170 -17.32 25.06 5.30
CA ASP A 170 -17.62 26.41 5.79
C ASP A 170 -18.78 27.01 4.98
#